data_d5566e66f5262d05f3cd9b2d47072f02
#
_entry.id   d5566e66f5262d05f3cd9b2d47072f02
#
_cell.length_a   1.000
_cell.length_b   1.000
_cell.length_c   1.000
_cell.angle_alpha   90.00
_cell.angle_beta   90.00
_cell.angle_gamma   90.00
#
_symmetry.space_group_name_H-M   'P 1'
#
loop_
_entity.id
_entity.type
_entity.pdbx_description
1 polymer ?
#
loop_
_entity_poly.entity_id
_entity_poly.type
_entity_poly.pdbx_seq_one_letter_code
_entity_poly.pdbx_strand_id
1 'polypeptide(L)'
;MRSTMIPWRSTYALVLPILALLTFASPMQAEAQQGPGDTGEVTFTRDIAPILQRSCVRCHRPGGVGPMSLVEYEDVQPHAMRISRRTGIRDRMGAMPPWYVEKDIGIQHFKDDPSLSDAEIAAIASWARGGTPMGDPADMPTALVFDDKPGWTLGEPDLIISSQEFLVKSEDPDWWGDITPIPTGLTED
;
A
#
# COMPACT_ATOMS: atom_id res chain seq x y z
N MET A 1 86.67 -24.45 -10.73
CA MET A 1 87.46 -25.26 -9.74
C MET A 1 86.50 -25.71 -8.65
N ARG A 2 86.41 -26.99 -8.49
CA ARG A 2 85.71 -27.81 -7.48
C ARG A 2 84.36 -27.29 -6.83
N SER A 3 83.31 -27.75 -7.40
CA SER A 3 81.98 -27.88 -6.79
C SER A 3 82.01 -28.84 -5.62
N THR A 4 81.41 -28.50 -4.53
CA THR A 4 81.05 -29.42 -3.45
C THR A 4 79.52 -29.40 -3.34
N MET A 5 78.91 -30.49 -3.76
CA MET A 5 77.52 -30.75 -3.55
C MET A 5 77.30 -31.18 -2.10
N ILE A 6 76.31 -30.62 -1.44
CA ILE A 6 75.81 -31.03 -0.12
C ILE A 6 74.48 -31.75 -0.39
N PRO A 7 74.28 -33.01 0.08
CA PRO A 7 73.03 -33.70 -0.12
C PRO A 7 71.94 -33.24 0.87
N TRP A 8 70.78 -32.89 0.37
CA TRP A 8 69.60 -32.52 1.14
C TRP A 8 68.91 -33.78 1.65
N ARG A 9 68.94 -33.98 2.95
CA ARG A 9 68.17 -35.04 3.60
C ARG A 9 66.72 -34.64 3.74
N SER A 10 65.79 -35.35 3.04
CA SER A 10 64.36 -35.31 3.21
C SER A 10 63.94 -35.82 4.58
N THR A 11 63.40 -34.97 5.42
CA THR A 11 62.64 -35.35 6.60
C THR A 11 61.17 -35.14 6.29
N TYR A 12 60.47 -36.22 6.00
CA TYR A 12 59.01 -36.24 5.90
C TYR A 12 58.42 -36.06 7.31
N ALA A 13 57.97 -34.87 7.63
CA ALA A 13 57.09 -34.64 8.78
C ALA A 13 55.66 -35.00 8.38
N LEU A 14 55.13 -36.06 9.00
CA LEU A 14 53.74 -36.44 8.92
C LEU A 14 52.86 -35.36 9.54
N VAL A 15 52.28 -34.53 8.71
CA VAL A 15 51.23 -33.58 9.13
C VAL A 15 49.89 -34.27 8.90
N LEU A 16 49.26 -34.72 9.98
CA LEU A 16 47.89 -35.20 10.00
C LEU A 16 46.95 -34.04 9.69
N PRO A 17 46.02 -34.13 8.71
CA PRO A 17 45.03 -33.12 8.54
C PRO A 17 43.95 -33.32 9.63
N ILE A 18 43.86 -32.35 10.56
CA ILE A 18 42.70 -32.17 11.41
C ILE A 18 41.56 -31.74 10.51
N LEU A 19 40.66 -32.65 10.21
CA LEU A 19 39.40 -32.43 9.49
C LEU A 19 38.48 -31.66 10.45
N ALA A 20 38.53 -30.33 10.40
CA ALA A 20 37.55 -29.47 11.09
C ALA A 20 36.20 -29.64 10.39
N LEU A 21 35.31 -30.42 10.98
CA LEU A 21 33.89 -30.41 10.62
C LEU A 21 33.30 -29.03 10.98
N LEU A 22 33.32 -28.11 10.03
CA LEU A 22 32.48 -26.93 10.03
C LEU A 22 31.04 -27.39 9.75
N THR A 23 30.28 -27.64 10.81
CA THR A 23 28.81 -27.76 10.73
C THR A 23 28.28 -26.38 10.35
N PHE A 24 27.98 -26.20 9.07
CA PHE A 24 27.15 -25.08 8.61
C PHE A 24 25.75 -25.28 9.23
N ALA A 25 25.51 -24.62 10.35
CA ALA A 25 24.15 -24.39 10.82
C ALA A 25 23.52 -23.41 9.83
N SER A 26 22.85 -23.94 8.81
CA SER A 26 21.95 -23.15 7.98
C SER A 26 20.89 -22.53 8.91
N PRO A 27 20.66 -21.21 8.87
CA PRO A 27 19.49 -20.67 9.53
C PRO A 27 18.27 -21.33 8.90
N MET A 28 17.56 -22.11 9.70
CA MET A 28 16.25 -22.64 9.37
C MET A 28 15.36 -21.40 9.22
N GLN A 29 15.17 -20.98 7.97
CA GLN A 29 14.11 -20.02 7.65
C GLN A 29 12.82 -20.68 8.13
N ALA A 30 12.20 -20.08 9.11
CA ALA A 30 10.85 -20.42 9.50
C ALA A 30 9.97 -20.10 8.29
N GLU A 31 9.74 -21.09 7.44
CA GLU A 31 8.62 -21.03 6.50
C GLU A 31 7.37 -20.86 7.38
N ALA A 32 6.72 -19.71 7.22
CA ALA A 32 5.42 -19.48 7.81
C ALA A 32 4.54 -20.64 7.36
N GLN A 33 4.20 -21.52 8.32
CA GLN A 33 3.31 -22.65 8.07
C GLN A 33 1.97 -22.06 7.64
N GLN A 34 1.70 -22.17 6.35
CA GLN A 34 0.37 -21.97 5.81
C GLN A 34 -0.56 -22.95 6.51
N GLY A 35 -1.58 -22.43 7.19
CA GLY A 35 -2.55 -23.26 7.89
C GLY A 35 -3.30 -24.16 6.92
N PRO A 36 -3.94 -25.27 7.41
CA PRO A 36 -4.70 -26.18 6.57
C PRO A 36 -5.92 -25.45 5.99
N GLY A 37 -5.80 -25.02 4.72
CA GLY A 37 -6.82 -24.29 3.98
C GLY A 37 -6.29 -23.23 3.02
N ASP A 38 -5.00 -22.89 3.09
CA ASP A 38 -4.39 -21.98 2.13
C ASP A 38 -4.16 -22.69 0.79
N THR A 39 -5.12 -22.54 -0.12
CA THR A 39 -5.04 -23.03 -1.51
C THR A 39 -4.11 -22.17 -2.36
N GLY A 40 -3.45 -21.17 -1.80
CA GLY A 40 -2.70 -20.15 -2.55
C GLY A 40 -3.60 -19.21 -3.38
N GLU A 41 -4.90 -19.39 -3.31
CA GLU A 41 -5.87 -18.54 -3.99
C GLU A 41 -6.09 -17.24 -3.24
N VAL A 42 -6.04 -16.10 -3.95
CA VAL A 42 -6.33 -14.79 -3.38
C VAL A 42 -7.84 -14.62 -3.22
N THR A 43 -8.30 -14.34 -2.00
CA THR A 43 -9.74 -14.20 -1.69
C THR A 43 -10.08 -12.78 -1.24
N PHE A 44 -11.37 -12.41 -1.35
CA PHE A 44 -11.83 -11.11 -0.93
C PHE A 44 -11.62 -10.88 0.57
N THR A 45 -12.13 -11.79 1.40
CA THR A 45 -12.15 -11.59 2.86
C THR A 45 -10.75 -11.51 3.46
N ARG A 46 -9.86 -12.42 3.07
CA ARG A 46 -8.52 -12.52 3.63
C ARG A 46 -7.55 -11.49 3.05
N ASP A 47 -7.61 -11.26 1.73
CA ASP A 47 -6.54 -10.55 1.02
C ASP A 47 -6.97 -9.17 0.52
N ILE A 48 -8.19 -9.05 -0.02
CA ILE A 48 -8.63 -7.82 -0.70
C ILE A 48 -9.30 -6.84 0.25
N ALA A 49 -10.19 -7.30 1.12
CA ALA A 49 -10.89 -6.43 2.06
C ALA A 49 -9.95 -5.61 2.96
N PRO A 50 -8.86 -6.18 3.53
CA PRO A 50 -7.89 -5.38 4.29
C PRO A 50 -7.23 -4.26 3.47
N ILE A 51 -6.90 -4.54 2.20
CA ILE A 51 -6.33 -3.54 1.29
C ILE A 51 -7.32 -2.43 1.02
N LEU A 52 -8.58 -2.78 0.71
CA LEU A 52 -9.63 -1.80 0.44
C LEU A 52 -9.94 -0.95 1.65
N GLN A 53 -10.03 -1.54 2.85
CA GLN A 53 -10.27 -0.80 4.10
C GLN A 53 -9.19 0.24 4.36
N ARG A 54 -7.93 -0.10 4.18
CA ARG A 54 -6.81 0.82 4.39
C ARG A 54 -6.74 1.93 3.34
N SER A 55 -6.96 1.60 2.07
CA SER A 55 -6.56 2.47 0.96
C SER A 55 -7.71 3.05 0.14
N CYS A 56 -8.93 2.52 0.25
CA CYS A 56 -10.02 2.86 -0.65
C CYS A 56 -11.29 3.33 0.08
N VAL A 57 -11.68 2.63 1.14
CA VAL A 57 -12.98 2.79 1.82
C VAL A 57 -13.13 4.17 2.46
N ARG A 58 -12.04 4.85 2.81
CA ARG A 58 -12.10 6.24 3.30
C ARG A 58 -12.90 7.15 2.36
N CYS A 59 -12.76 6.96 1.05
CA CYS A 59 -13.48 7.72 0.02
C CYS A 59 -14.65 6.92 -0.57
N HIS A 60 -14.48 5.62 -0.76
CA HIS A 60 -15.43 4.73 -1.42
C HIS A 60 -16.32 4.00 -0.40
N ARG A 61 -17.25 4.69 0.21
CA ARG A 61 -18.23 4.20 1.18
C ARG A 61 -19.53 4.98 1.07
N PRO A 62 -20.63 4.50 1.64
CA PRO A 62 -21.86 5.30 1.73
C PRO A 62 -21.57 6.64 2.42
N GLY A 63 -22.01 7.74 1.82
CA GLY A 63 -21.73 9.10 2.30
C GLY A 63 -20.30 9.62 2.05
N GLY A 64 -19.41 8.82 1.46
CA GLY A 64 -18.08 9.26 1.05
C GLY A 64 -18.08 9.98 -0.30
N VAL A 65 -16.91 10.53 -0.68
CA VAL A 65 -16.74 11.27 -1.94
C VAL A 65 -16.57 10.37 -3.17
N GLY A 66 -16.30 9.09 -2.99
CA GLY A 66 -16.17 8.11 -4.07
C GLY A 66 -17.54 7.77 -4.70
N PRO A 67 -17.60 7.52 -6.03
CA PRO A 67 -18.85 7.34 -6.74
C PRO A 67 -19.56 6.00 -6.48
N MET A 68 -18.89 5.05 -5.82
CA MET A 68 -19.44 3.74 -5.45
C MET A 68 -18.85 3.30 -4.11
N SER A 69 -19.60 2.46 -3.39
CA SER A 69 -19.07 1.78 -2.20
C SER A 69 -18.07 0.69 -2.60
N LEU A 70 -17.05 0.51 -1.75
CA LEU A 70 -16.09 -0.61 -1.81
C LEU A 70 -15.98 -1.28 -0.42
N VAL A 71 -17.08 -1.29 0.33
CA VAL A 71 -17.13 -1.83 1.69
C VAL A 71 -17.46 -3.32 1.66
N GLU A 72 -18.57 -3.68 1.01
CA GLU A 72 -19.06 -5.04 0.97
C GLU A 72 -18.63 -5.77 -0.30
N TYR A 73 -18.55 -7.10 -0.22
CA TYR A 73 -18.13 -7.93 -1.36
C TYR A 73 -19.01 -7.68 -2.60
N GLU A 74 -20.33 -7.59 -2.40
CA GLU A 74 -21.31 -7.38 -3.46
C GLU A 74 -21.12 -6.02 -4.18
N ASP A 75 -20.64 -5.02 -3.45
CA ASP A 75 -20.32 -3.71 -4.01
C ASP A 75 -19.00 -3.75 -4.82
N VAL A 76 -18.05 -4.53 -4.35
CA VAL A 76 -16.68 -4.57 -4.91
C VAL A 76 -16.57 -5.46 -6.13
N GLN A 77 -17.20 -6.64 -6.08
CA GLN A 77 -17.08 -7.68 -7.09
C GLN A 77 -17.37 -7.19 -8.52
N PRO A 78 -18.44 -6.43 -8.79
CA PRO A 78 -18.73 -5.92 -10.14
C PRO A 78 -17.69 -4.95 -10.66
N HIS A 79 -16.89 -4.37 -9.78
CA HIS A 79 -15.87 -3.40 -10.11
C HIS A 79 -14.44 -3.96 -10.14
N ALA A 80 -14.24 -5.24 -9.85
CA ALA A 80 -12.93 -5.89 -9.68
C ALA A 80 -11.94 -5.57 -10.79
N MET A 81 -12.32 -5.73 -12.06
CA MET A 81 -11.47 -5.44 -13.21
C MET A 81 -11.15 -3.95 -13.36
N ARG A 82 -12.09 -3.06 -12.97
CA ARG A 82 -11.86 -1.62 -12.96
C ARG A 82 -10.88 -1.24 -11.86
N ILE A 83 -11.05 -1.80 -10.66
CA ILE A 83 -10.14 -1.61 -9.53
C ILE A 83 -8.74 -2.05 -9.93
N SER A 84 -8.57 -3.27 -10.43
CA SER A 84 -7.29 -3.80 -10.89
C SER A 84 -6.60 -2.89 -11.91
N ARG A 85 -7.35 -2.39 -12.90
CA ARG A 85 -6.80 -1.47 -13.90
C ARG A 85 -6.38 -0.13 -13.31
N ARG A 86 -7.19 0.44 -12.40
CA ARG A 86 -6.91 1.75 -11.80
C ARG A 86 -5.75 1.70 -10.82
N THR A 87 -5.66 0.65 -10.02
CA THR A 87 -4.53 0.45 -9.10
C THR A 87 -3.22 0.19 -9.83
N GLY A 88 -3.26 -0.42 -11.01
CA GLY A 88 -2.08 -0.66 -11.84
C GLY A 88 -1.49 0.59 -12.50
N ILE A 89 -2.20 1.74 -12.53
CA ILE A 89 -1.68 3.00 -13.14
C ILE A 89 -0.57 3.62 -12.28
N ARG A 90 -0.70 3.62 -10.96
CA ARG A 90 0.26 4.04 -9.91
C ARG A 90 0.64 5.52 -9.87
N ASP A 91 1.25 6.07 -10.93
CA ASP A 91 2.11 7.25 -10.93
C ASP A 91 1.55 8.45 -11.69
N ARG A 92 0.30 8.40 -12.12
CA ARG A 92 -0.29 9.46 -12.93
C ARG A 92 -1.79 9.60 -12.73
N MET A 93 -2.34 10.64 -13.31
CA MET A 93 -3.78 10.92 -13.30
C MET A 93 -4.59 9.69 -13.71
N GLY A 94 -5.63 9.41 -12.95
CA GLY A 94 -6.50 8.24 -13.10
C GLY A 94 -6.07 7.02 -12.30
N ALA A 95 -4.94 7.06 -11.58
CA ALA A 95 -4.59 6.06 -10.58
C ALA A 95 -5.58 6.05 -9.42
N MET A 96 -5.75 4.88 -8.81
CA MET A 96 -6.43 4.70 -7.55
C MET A 96 -5.57 3.86 -6.59
N PRO A 97 -5.37 4.31 -5.35
CA PRO A 97 -5.75 5.61 -4.81
C PRO A 97 -5.16 6.78 -5.62
N PRO A 98 -5.78 7.99 -5.59
CA PRO A 98 -5.25 9.16 -6.27
C PRO A 98 -4.09 9.77 -5.46
N TRP A 99 -3.07 8.97 -5.21
CA TRP A 99 -1.93 9.24 -4.35
C TRP A 99 -0.63 8.91 -5.09
N TYR A 100 -0.31 9.73 -6.06
CA TYR A 100 0.89 9.57 -6.90
C TYR A 100 1.98 10.57 -6.54
N VAL A 101 2.24 10.69 -5.23
CA VAL A 101 3.33 11.50 -4.70
C VAL A 101 4.66 10.82 -4.95
N GLU A 102 5.68 11.60 -5.27
CA GLU A 102 7.05 11.10 -5.37
C GLU A 102 7.60 10.85 -3.95
N LYS A 103 8.03 9.62 -3.70
CA LYS A 103 8.47 9.19 -2.38
C LYS A 103 9.98 9.30 -2.17
N ASP A 104 10.71 9.63 -3.24
CA ASP A 104 12.17 9.69 -3.21
C ASP A 104 12.71 11.13 -3.08
N ILE A 105 11.81 12.10 -2.93
CA ILE A 105 12.15 13.53 -2.83
C ILE A 105 11.66 14.10 -1.49
N GLY A 106 12.55 14.77 -0.76
CA GLY A 106 12.23 15.49 0.47
C GLY A 106 11.83 14.59 1.64
N ILE A 107 10.84 15.02 2.42
CA ILE A 107 10.28 14.25 3.55
C ILE A 107 9.37 13.16 2.98
N GLN A 108 9.71 11.90 3.24
CA GLN A 108 9.11 10.74 2.57
C GLN A 108 8.12 9.96 3.43
N HIS A 109 7.95 10.35 4.70
CA HIS A 109 7.06 9.68 5.64
C HIS A 109 5.73 10.43 5.71
N PHE A 110 4.79 10.01 4.85
CA PHE A 110 3.45 10.59 4.85
C PHE A 110 2.58 9.89 5.89
N LYS A 111 1.88 10.69 6.70
CA LYS A 111 0.87 10.17 7.60
C LYS A 111 -0.29 9.60 6.77
N ASP A 112 -0.79 8.42 7.18
CA ASP A 112 -1.94 7.76 6.55
C ASP A 112 -1.78 7.56 5.02
N ASP A 113 -0.57 7.19 4.59
CA ASP A 113 -0.25 6.92 3.18
C ASP A 113 -1.14 5.80 2.61
N PRO A 114 -2.05 6.09 1.67
CA PRO A 114 -2.97 5.11 1.11
C PRO A 114 -2.36 4.32 -0.06
N SER A 115 -1.10 4.55 -0.41
CA SER A 115 -0.50 3.89 -1.56
C SER A 115 -0.45 2.37 -1.40
N LEU A 116 -0.44 1.69 -2.53
CA LEU A 116 -0.39 0.24 -2.61
C LEU A 116 1.02 -0.24 -2.93
N SER A 117 1.44 -1.31 -2.28
CA SER A 117 2.65 -2.04 -2.62
C SER A 117 2.46 -2.85 -3.92
N ASP A 118 3.58 -3.28 -4.51
CA ASP A 118 3.57 -4.16 -5.68
C ASP A 118 2.83 -5.46 -5.41
N ALA A 119 2.99 -6.01 -4.22
CA ALA A 119 2.31 -7.23 -3.81
C ALA A 119 0.79 -7.06 -3.72
N GLU A 120 0.33 -5.94 -3.17
CA GLU A 120 -1.10 -5.64 -3.06
C GLU A 120 -1.74 -5.39 -4.43
N ILE A 121 -1.05 -4.69 -5.33
CA ILE A 121 -1.52 -4.51 -6.71
C ILE A 121 -1.58 -5.85 -7.44
N ALA A 122 -0.59 -6.73 -7.24
CA ALA A 122 -0.58 -8.07 -7.81
C ALA A 122 -1.72 -8.93 -7.25
N ALA A 123 -1.98 -8.86 -5.94
CA ALA A 123 -3.10 -9.56 -5.29
C ALA A 123 -4.46 -9.10 -5.86
N ILE A 124 -4.70 -7.80 -5.96
CA ILE A 124 -5.92 -7.25 -6.57
C ILE A 124 -6.08 -7.74 -8.01
N ALA A 125 -5.00 -7.73 -8.77
CA ALA A 125 -5.03 -8.16 -10.17
C ALA A 125 -5.26 -9.68 -10.31
N SER A 126 -4.69 -10.48 -9.42
CA SER A 126 -4.90 -11.92 -9.37
C SER A 126 -6.33 -12.26 -9.01
N TRP A 127 -6.86 -11.65 -7.95
CA TRP A 127 -8.23 -11.82 -7.53
C TRP A 127 -9.25 -11.46 -8.63
N ALA A 128 -9.05 -10.29 -9.25
CA ALA A 128 -9.94 -9.82 -10.32
C ALA A 128 -9.97 -10.76 -11.54
N ARG A 129 -8.82 -11.38 -11.89
CA ARG A 129 -8.73 -12.34 -13.00
C ARG A 129 -9.13 -13.76 -12.59
N GLY A 130 -9.03 -14.10 -11.31
CA GLY A 130 -9.31 -15.42 -10.76
C GLY A 130 -10.81 -15.69 -10.49
N GLY A 131 -11.70 -14.83 -10.96
CA GLY A 131 -13.14 -15.01 -10.76
C GLY A 131 -13.69 -14.42 -9.47
N THR A 132 -12.90 -13.60 -8.80
CA THR A 132 -13.28 -12.84 -7.59
C THR A 132 -13.80 -13.72 -6.43
N PRO A 133 -13.07 -14.76 -6.01
CA PRO A 133 -13.55 -15.62 -4.93
C PRO A 133 -13.76 -14.83 -3.64
N MET A 134 -14.85 -15.09 -2.92
CA MET A 134 -15.20 -14.39 -1.68
C MET A 134 -14.26 -14.79 -0.53
N GLY A 135 -13.95 -16.06 -0.39
CA GLY A 135 -13.20 -16.61 0.75
C GLY A 135 -14.08 -16.95 1.95
N ASP A 136 -13.44 -17.28 3.09
CA ASP A 136 -14.14 -17.58 4.33
C ASP A 136 -14.63 -16.26 4.98
N PRO A 137 -15.90 -16.12 5.33
CA PRO A 137 -16.41 -14.96 6.07
C PRO A 137 -15.69 -14.73 7.41
N ALA A 138 -15.12 -15.76 8.02
CA ALA A 138 -14.38 -15.64 9.26
C ALA A 138 -13.07 -14.83 9.11
N ASP A 139 -12.52 -14.75 7.91
CA ASP A 139 -11.32 -13.99 7.58
C ASP A 139 -11.60 -12.49 7.33
N MET A 140 -12.88 -12.09 7.35
CA MET A 140 -13.24 -10.69 7.10
C MET A 140 -12.68 -9.78 8.19
N PRO A 141 -11.95 -8.72 7.84
CA PRO A 141 -11.44 -7.78 8.84
C PRO A 141 -12.59 -7.05 9.54
N THR A 142 -12.33 -6.62 10.76
CA THR A 142 -13.30 -5.81 11.51
C THR A 142 -13.71 -4.59 10.70
N ALA A 143 -15.01 -4.35 10.61
CA ALA A 143 -15.55 -3.20 9.88
C ALA A 143 -15.02 -1.87 10.46
N LEU A 144 -14.67 -0.95 9.58
CA LEU A 144 -14.27 0.40 9.98
C LEU A 144 -15.49 1.21 10.43
N VAL A 145 -15.30 1.95 11.50
CA VAL A 145 -16.29 2.93 11.97
C VAL A 145 -15.83 4.32 11.59
N PHE A 146 -16.66 5.05 10.87
CA PHE A 146 -16.40 6.42 10.48
C PHE A 146 -17.24 7.37 11.33
N ASP A 147 -16.61 8.44 11.82
CA ASP A 147 -17.33 9.52 12.48
C ASP A 147 -17.82 10.49 11.40
N ASP A 148 -19.03 10.24 10.90
CA ASP A 148 -19.68 11.04 9.85
C ASP A 148 -20.56 12.14 10.43
N LYS A 149 -20.28 12.59 11.66
CA LYS A 149 -21.00 13.72 12.24
C LYS A 149 -20.82 14.96 11.39
N PRO A 150 -21.88 15.74 11.18
CA PRO A 150 -21.75 17.04 10.53
C PRO A 150 -20.86 17.96 11.38
N GLY A 151 -19.95 18.67 10.72
CA GLY A 151 -19.05 19.61 11.39
C GLY A 151 -17.57 19.44 11.00
N TRP A 152 -16.72 19.98 11.83
CA TRP A 152 -15.28 20.02 11.59
C TRP A 152 -14.60 18.81 12.27
N THR A 153 -13.88 18.02 11.52
CA THR A 153 -13.20 16.83 12.05
C THR A 153 -12.01 17.14 12.98
N LEU A 154 -11.49 18.35 12.91
CA LEU A 154 -10.37 18.81 13.74
C LEU A 154 -10.81 19.66 14.96
N GLY A 155 -12.11 19.75 15.21
CA GLY A 155 -12.71 20.67 16.19
C GLY A 155 -13.26 21.95 15.57
N GLU A 156 -13.85 22.81 16.38
CA GLU A 156 -14.36 24.10 15.92
C GLU A 156 -13.21 24.96 15.37
N PRO A 157 -13.34 25.56 14.19
CA PRO A 157 -12.32 26.43 13.64
C PRO A 157 -12.32 27.78 14.34
N ASP A 158 -11.15 28.38 14.50
CA ASP A 158 -11.00 29.72 15.06
C ASP A 158 -11.61 30.79 14.15
N LEU A 159 -11.60 30.54 12.85
CA LEU A 159 -12.14 31.45 11.84
C LEU A 159 -12.74 30.68 10.66
N ILE A 160 -13.94 31.05 10.26
CA ILE A 160 -14.59 30.55 9.05
C ILE A 160 -14.68 31.71 8.03
N ILE A 161 -14.04 31.50 6.87
CA ILE A 161 -14.11 32.43 5.74
C ILE A 161 -14.95 31.75 4.66
N SER A 162 -16.05 32.41 4.28
CA SER A 162 -16.93 31.91 3.21
C SER A 162 -16.70 32.69 1.92
N SER A 163 -16.52 31.96 0.81
CA SER A 163 -16.54 32.58 -0.52
C SER A 163 -17.95 33.08 -0.89
N GLN A 164 -18.02 33.84 -1.96
CA GLN A 164 -19.31 34.12 -2.59
C GLN A 164 -19.94 32.83 -3.11
N GLU A 165 -21.26 32.79 -3.13
CA GLU A 165 -21.99 31.68 -3.71
C GLU A 165 -21.88 31.72 -5.24
N PHE A 166 -21.50 30.58 -5.84
CA PHE A 166 -21.41 30.41 -7.28
C PHE A 166 -22.33 29.30 -7.73
N LEU A 167 -23.12 29.58 -8.75
CA LEU A 167 -23.90 28.54 -9.43
C LEU A 167 -23.04 27.89 -10.51
N VAL A 168 -22.64 26.63 -10.28
CA VAL A 168 -21.92 25.83 -11.28
C VAL A 168 -22.94 25.00 -12.05
N LYS A 169 -23.02 25.22 -13.36
CA LYS A 169 -23.86 24.46 -14.26
C LYS A 169 -23.03 23.42 -15.02
N SER A 170 -23.66 22.29 -15.35
CA SER A 170 -22.97 21.20 -16.04
C SER A 170 -22.55 21.53 -17.48
N GLU A 171 -23.19 22.51 -18.10
CA GLU A 171 -22.92 23.00 -19.45
C GLU A 171 -21.91 24.15 -19.52
N ASP A 172 -21.56 24.72 -18.37
CA ASP A 172 -20.59 25.82 -18.34
C ASP A 172 -19.18 25.26 -18.48
N PRO A 173 -18.27 25.94 -19.21
CA PRO A 173 -16.86 25.55 -19.25
C PRO A 173 -16.21 25.74 -17.88
N ASP A 174 -15.06 25.09 -17.65
CA ASP A 174 -14.23 25.34 -16.48
C ASP A 174 -13.97 26.82 -16.34
N TRP A 175 -14.35 27.37 -15.18
CA TRP A 175 -14.24 28.78 -14.92
C TRP A 175 -13.19 29.06 -13.85
N TRP A 176 -12.34 30.01 -14.13
CA TRP A 176 -11.39 30.56 -13.19
C TRP A 176 -11.78 32.00 -12.89
N GLY A 177 -12.45 32.20 -11.76
CA GLY A 177 -12.84 33.54 -11.33
C GLY A 177 -11.69 34.32 -10.72
N ASP A 178 -11.90 35.63 -10.64
CA ASP A 178 -10.99 36.51 -9.90
C ASP A 178 -11.00 36.14 -8.41
N ILE A 179 -9.81 36.08 -7.81
CA ILE A 179 -9.68 35.93 -6.37
C ILE A 179 -10.09 37.22 -5.71
N THR A 180 -11.29 37.27 -5.13
CA THR A 180 -11.76 38.41 -4.37
C THR A 180 -11.21 38.34 -2.95
N PRO A 181 -10.46 39.34 -2.47
CA PRO A 181 -10.01 39.40 -1.11
C PRO A 181 -11.20 39.41 -0.13
N ILE A 182 -11.17 38.51 0.85
CA ILE A 182 -12.19 38.43 1.89
C ILE A 182 -11.57 38.94 3.19
N PRO A 183 -12.14 40.00 3.81
CA PRO A 183 -11.64 40.48 5.08
C PRO A 183 -11.73 39.41 6.15
N THR A 184 -10.65 39.12 6.83
CA THR A 184 -10.62 38.13 7.91
C THR A 184 -11.12 38.68 9.23
N GLY A 185 -11.13 40.02 9.39
CA GLY A 185 -11.43 40.68 10.65
C GLY A 185 -10.34 40.55 11.70
N LEU A 186 -9.25 39.88 11.40
CA LEU A 186 -8.11 39.74 12.33
C LEU A 186 -7.39 41.10 12.44
N THR A 187 -7.06 41.49 13.66
CA THR A 187 -6.39 42.76 13.99
C THR A 187 -4.95 42.60 14.43
N GLU A 188 -4.50 41.36 14.59
CA GLU A 188 -3.14 40.98 15.02
C GLU A 188 -2.58 39.93 14.08
N ASP A 189 -1.27 40.01 13.85
CA ASP A 189 -0.49 39.05 13.04
C ASP A 189 -0.15 37.76 13.84
#